data_b708cd5477ed5921590cb8508d598fa5
#
_entry.id   b708cd5477ed5921590cb8508d598fa5
#
_cell.length_a   1.000
_cell.length_b   1.000
_cell.length_c   1.000
_cell.angle_alpha   90.00
_cell.angle_beta   90.00
_cell.angle_gamma   90.00
#
_symmetry.space_group_name_H-M   'P 1'
#
loop_
_entity.id
_entity.type
_entity.pdbx_description
1 polymer ?
#
loop_
_entity_poly.entity_id
_entity_poly.type
_entity_poly.pdbx_seq_one_letter_code
_entity_poly.pdbx_strand_id
1 'polypeptide(L)'
;MNACLIANPAAGRGRGARRLPGVQEALAAVGIRDVRFTQRAGHERALAAQAAGEGVETIVALGGDGTWGNVARGILESGRDARLVPIAGGTGNDFPHALALPAHDPVAMARIAAGSDSVRVDVGWASDIAFLNVAGFGLETEVVRKAQRIRGLRGPLLYVAAALPVLRTYRGLRASIQVGDGPLQPVQQYCALVVSNGPRFGGGFLVAPGATVTDGNVDVIAVRDAAPFRRLQLFIRARLGTHIGQPEVERTSVSDVTFHFEEPPFLDADGELHVVRTNELRIRVQPGAIRVGTREAER
;
A
#
# COMPACT_ATOMS: atom_id res chain seq x y z
N MET A 1 24.55 13.15 10.31
CA MET A 1 23.20 12.57 10.02
C MET A 1 23.39 11.10 9.79
N ASN A 2 22.73 10.25 10.55
CA ASN A 2 22.81 8.78 10.38
C ASN A 2 21.65 8.33 9.45
N ALA A 3 21.91 8.29 8.14
CA ALA A 3 20.92 8.01 7.13
C ALA A 3 21.47 7.11 6.02
N CYS A 4 20.62 6.22 5.46
CA CYS A 4 20.97 5.39 4.32
C CYS A 4 19.87 5.39 3.25
N LEU A 5 20.25 5.02 2.03
CA LEU A 5 19.34 4.70 0.93
C LEU A 5 19.20 3.18 0.80
N ILE A 6 17.98 2.66 0.89
CA ILE A 6 17.65 1.31 0.43
C ILE A 6 17.08 1.45 -0.98
N ALA A 7 17.76 0.90 -1.97
CA ALA A 7 17.39 1.01 -3.37
C ALA A 7 16.91 -0.34 -3.91
N ASN A 8 15.72 -0.34 -4.54
CA ASN A 8 15.21 -1.46 -5.31
C ASN A 8 15.32 -1.17 -6.83
N PRO A 9 16.40 -1.62 -7.49
CA PRO A 9 16.59 -1.36 -8.93
C PRO A 9 15.52 -2.02 -9.80
N ALA A 10 14.93 -3.13 -9.34
CA ALA A 10 13.89 -3.86 -10.08
C ALA A 10 12.51 -3.19 -10.00
N ALA A 11 12.30 -2.26 -9.07
CA ALA A 11 11.03 -1.56 -8.89
C ALA A 11 10.53 -0.94 -10.19
N GLY A 12 9.22 -0.98 -10.41
CA GLY A 12 8.57 -0.42 -11.58
C GLY A 12 9.12 -0.98 -12.91
N ARG A 13 9.51 -2.28 -12.93
CA ARG A 13 10.10 -2.94 -14.10
C ARG A 13 11.40 -2.24 -14.59
N GLY A 14 12.31 -1.95 -13.65
CA GLY A 14 13.59 -1.30 -13.89
C GLY A 14 13.54 0.23 -13.90
N ARG A 15 12.41 0.84 -13.53
CA ARG A 15 12.32 2.29 -13.31
C ARG A 15 13.19 2.74 -12.13
N GLY A 16 13.25 1.92 -11.07
CA GLY A 16 14.15 2.13 -9.94
C GLY A 16 15.60 2.31 -10.39
N ALA A 17 16.11 1.38 -11.21
CA ALA A 17 17.48 1.47 -11.75
C ALA A 17 17.71 2.76 -12.57
N ARG A 18 16.75 3.17 -13.41
CA ARG A 18 16.89 4.40 -14.20
C ARG A 18 16.90 5.68 -13.37
N ARG A 19 16.22 5.69 -12.25
CA ARG A 19 16.15 6.86 -11.34
C ARG A 19 17.29 6.94 -10.35
N LEU A 20 17.94 5.80 -10.10
CA LEU A 20 18.97 5.67 -9.07
C LEU A 20 20.10 6.70 -9.17
N PRO A 21 20.69 6.98 -10.35
CA PRO A 21 21.81 7.95 -10.42
C PRO A 21 21.40 9.35 -9.92
N GLY A 22 20.27 9.89 -10.37
CA GLY A 22 19.79 11.20 -9.92
C GLY A 22 19.38 11.22 -8.45
N VAL A 23 18.87 10.09 -7.92
CA VAL A 23 18.57 9.97 -6.48
C VAL A 23 19.87 9.96 -5.66
N GLN A 24 20.89 9.21 -6.09
CA GLN A 24 22.17 9.16 -5.40
C GLN A 24 22.86 10.54 -5.40
N GLU A 25 22.84 11.24 -6.53
CA GLU A 25 23.38 12.60 -6.65
C GLU A 25 22.68 13.57 -5.68
N ALA A 26 21.35 13.57 -5.66
CA ALA A 26 20.57 14.44 -4.79
C ALA A 26 20.83 14.12 -3.30
N LEU A 27 20.91 12.84 -2.91
CA LEU A 27 21.22 12.42 -1.55
C LEU A 27 22.65 12.71 -1.15
N ALA A 28 23.63 12.55 -2.05
CA ALA A 28 25.03 12.88 -1.80
C ALA A 28 25.23 14.37 -1.53
N ALA A 29 24.45 15.24 -2.22
CA ALA A 29 24.48 16.69 -2.03
C ALA A 29 24.07 17.10 -0.60
N VAL A 30 23.26 16.28 0.10
CA VAL A 30 22.87 16.49 1.51
C VAL A 30 23.63 15.58 2.49
N GLY A 31 24.71 14.93 2.04
CA GLY A 31 25.60 14.12 2.88
C GLY A 31 25.18 12.66 3.10
N ILE A 32 24.12 12.17 2.43
CA ILE A 32 23.68 10.77 2.53
C ILE A 32 24.37 9.96 1.42
N ARG A 33 25.29 9.06 1.81
CA ARG A 33 26.12 8.28 0.88
C ARG A 33 26.07 6.76 1.10
N ASP A 34 25.52 6.29 2.24
CA ASP A 34 25.29 4.84 2.47
C ASP A 34 24.16 4.37 1.55
N VAL A 35 24.47 3.42 0.67
CA VAL A 35 23.50 2.87 -0.30
C VAL A 35 23.49 1.35 -0.20
N ARG A 36 22.32 0.80 0.09
CA ARG A 36 22.08 -0.65 0.23
C ARG A 36 21.14 -1.12 -0.89
N PHE A 37 21.57 -2.11 -1.64
CA PHE A 37 20.82 -2.60 -2.79
C PHE A 37 20.03 -3.86 -2.43
N THR A 38 18.78 -3.91 -2.87
CA THR A 38 18.00 -5.14 -2.81
C THR A 38 18.50 -6.14 -3.86
N GLN A 39 18.58 -7.41 -3.49
CA GLN A 39 19.04 -8.49 -4.36
C GLN A 39 17.90 -9.42 -4.81
N ARG A 40 16.77 -9.39 -4.10
CA ARG A 40 15.58 -10.20 -4.34
C ARG A 40 14.35 -9.49 -3.78
N ALA A 41 13.17 -9.94 -4.15
CA ALA A 41 11.90 -9.45 -3.59
C ALA A 41 11.88 -9.64 -2.06
N GLY A 42 11.39 -8.66 -1.34
CA GLY A 42 11.31 -8.65 0.12
C GLY A 42 12.64 -8.44 0.86
N HIS A 43 13.77 -8.24 0.15
CA HIS A 43 15.07 -7.99 0.80
C HIS A 43 15.11 -6.63 1.51
N GLU A 44 14.26 -5.70 1.09
CA GLU A 44 14.08 -4.37 1.69
C GLU A 44 13.81 -4.47 3.21
N ARG A 45 12.99 -5.44 3.63
CA ARG A 45 12.63 -5.67 5.03
C ARG A 45 13.85 -6.00 5.88
N ALA A 46 14.67 -6.94 5.43
CA ALA A 46 15.90 -7.32 6.14
C ALA A 46 16.92 -6.16 6.19
N LEU A 47 17.08 -5.44 5.06
CA LEU A 47 17.98 -4.28 5.00
C LEU A 47 17.53 -3.15 5.92
N ALA A 48 16.21 -2.90 6.01
CA ALA A 48 15.66 -1.87 6.89
C ALA A 48 15.81 -2.25 8.37
N ALA A 49 15.52 -3.51 8.73
CA ALA A 49 15.71 -4.00 10.09
C ALA A 49 17.18 -3.92 10.51
N GLN A 50 18.10 -4.30 9.64
CA GLN A 50 19.53 -4.19 9.87
C GLN A 50 19.94 -2.73 10.04
N ALA A 51 19.58 -1.84 9.11
CA ALA A 51 19.91 -0.42 9.16
C ALA A 51 19.43 0.24 10.46
N ALA A 52 18.16 0.02 10.81
CA ALA A 52 17.60 0.54 12.05
C ALA A 52 18.29 -0.03 13.29
N GLY A 53 18.62 -1.34 13.29
CA GLY A 53 19.38 -1.99 14.35
C GLY A 53 20.81 -1.41 14.54
N GLU A 54 21.46 -1.00 13.46
CA GLU A 54 22.76 -0.32 13.44
C GLU A 54 22.66 1.16 13.89
N GLY A 55 21.43 1.65 14.18
CA GLY A 55 21.19 3.02 14.66
C GLY A 55 20.98 4.03 13.55
N VAL A 56 20.69 3.60 12.31
CA VAL A 56 20.28 4.52 11.23
C VAL A 56 18.94 5.15 11.60
N GLU A 57 18.92 6.49 11.64
CA GLU A 57 17.74 7.28 12.05
C GLU A 57 16.80 7.61 10.89
N THR A 58 17.34 7.68 9.66
CA THR A 58 16.56 7.97 8.45
C THR A 58 16.86 6.96 7.36
N ILE A 59 15.84 6.22 6.94
CA ILE A 59 15.92 5.25 5.85
C ILE A 59 15.17 5.82 4.65
N VAL A 60 15.92 6.22 3.63
CA VAL A 60 15.38 6.62 2.34
C VAL A 60 15.12 5.35 1.53
N ALA A 61 13.94 5.22 0.94
CA ALA A 61 13.56 4.01 0.20
C ALA A 61 13.20 4.35 -1.26
N LEU A 62 14.06 3.98 -2.21
CA LEU A 62 13.78 4.10 -3.65
C LEU A 62 13.03 2.85 -4.13
N GLY A 63 11.74 2.99 -4.39
CA GLY A 63 10.90 1.89 -4.86
C GLY A 63 9.46 2.29 -5.11
N GLY A 64 8.55 1.36 -4.98
CA GLY A 64 7.10 1.56 -4.99
C GLY A 64 6.46 1.16 -3.66
N ASP A 65 5.12 1.06 -3.64
CA ASP A 65 4.33 0.79 -2.43
C ASP A 65 4.80 -0.48 -1.71
N GLY A 66 5.01 -1.59 -2.42
CA GLY A 66 5.55 -2.82 -1.81
C GLY A 66 6.96 -2.66 -1.23
N THR A 67 7.85 -1.84 -1.86
CA THR A 67 9.17 -1.54 -1.30
C THR A 67 9.04 -0.77 0.01
N TRP A 68 8.18 0.25 0.05
CA TRP A 68 7.99 1.06 1.25
C TRP A 68 7.31 0.28 2.37
N GLY A 69 6.31 -0.55 2.04
CA GLY A 69 5.68 -1.48 2.98
C GLY A 69 6.70 -2.42 3.62
N ASN A 70 7.59 -3.02 2.82
CA ASN A 70 8.66 -3.89 3.31
C ASN A 70 9.69 -3.14 4.17
N VAL A 71 10.08 -1.91 3.81
CA VAL A 71 10.97 -1.07 4.64
C VAL A 71 10.29 -0.73 5.97
N ALA A 72 9.02 -0.34 5.94
CA ALA A 72 8.25 -0.04 7.15
C ALA A 72 8.18 -1.24 8.09
N ARG A 73 7.90 -2.43 7.55
CA ARG A 73 7.90 -3.69 8.34
C ARG A 73 9.27 -3.97 8.96
N GLY A 74 10.36 -3.76 8.21
CA GLY A 74 11.71 -3.93 8.74
C GLY A 74 12.03 -2.95 9.88
N ILE A 75 11.61 -1.69 9.77
CA ILE A 75 11.75 -0.71 10.84
C ILE A 75 10.97 -1.16 12.09
N LEU A 76 9.71 -1.55 11.93
CA LEU A 76 8.86 -2.03 13.04
C LEU A 76 9.47 -3.24 13.74
N GLU A 77 9.97 -4.21 12.99
CA GLU A 77 10.61 -5.43 13.52
C GLU A 77 11.92 -5.17 14.27
N SER A 78 12.63 -4.11 13.90
CA SER A 78 13.84 -3.72 14.61
C SER A 78 13.58 -3.18 16.02
N GLY A 79 12.34 -2.82 16.34
CA GLY A 79 11.95 -2.12 17.57
C GLY A 79 12.55 -0.71 17.68
N ARG A 80 13.10 -0.16 16.59
CA ARG A 80 13.70 1.18 16.54
C ARG A 80 12.76 2.17 15.89
N ASP A 81 12.88 3.45 16.26
CA ASP A 81 12.05 4.55 15.74
C ASP A 81 12.74 5.25 14.54
N ALA A 82 13.19 4.47 13.55
CA ALA A 82 13.76 5.03 12.34
C ALA A 82 12.67 5.67 11.45
N ARG A 83 13.04 6.74 10.74
CA ARG A 83 12.14 7.50 9.87
C ARG A 83 12.23 7.01 8.43
N LEU A 84 11.10 6.72 7.80
CA LEU A 84 11.00 6.36 6.39
C LEU A 84 10.87 7.63 5.52
N VAL A 85 11.63 7.70 4.41
CA VAL A 85 11.49 8.72 3.37
C VAL A 85 11.29 8.03 2.01
N PRO A 86 10.06 7.99 1.46
CA PRO A 86 9.76 7.26 0.25
C PRO A 86 10.12 8.05 -1.01
N ILE A 87 10.93 7.48 -1.91
CA ILE A 87 11.21 8.02 -3.25
C ILE A 87 10.60 7.12 -4.32
N ALA A 88 9.80 7.70 -5.21
CA ALA A 88 9.06 6.97 -6.22
C ALA A 88 9.98 6.31 -7.27
N GLY A 89 9.89 5.02 -7.38
CA GLY A 89 10.55 4.18 -8.39
C GLY A 89 9.63 3.08 -8.92
N GLY A 90 8.46 2.91 -8.29
CA GLY A 90 7.45 1.91 -8.62
C GLY A 90 6.49 2.33 -9.73
N THR A 91 5.42 1.55 -9.91
CA THR A 91 4.38 1.80 -10.92
C THR A 91 3.19 2.59 -10.32
N GLY A 92 2.74 2.26 -9.12
CA GLY A 92 1.64 2.94 -8.40
C GLY A 92 2.15 4.21 -7.75
N ASN A 93 2.93 4.05 -6.70
CA ASN A 93 3.46 5.10 -5.83
C ASN A 93 2.31 5.87 -5.16
N ASP A 94 1.34 5.12 -4.64
CA ASP A 94 0.11 5.68 -4.08
C ASP A 94 0.28 6.22 -2.66
N PHE A 95 1.12 5.58 -1.81
CA PHE A 95 1.32 5.96 -0.41
C PHE A 95 1.77 7.42 -0.21
N PRO A 96 2.75 7.98 -0.95
CA PRO A 96 3.17 9.36 -0.76
C PRO A 96 2.08 10.41 -1.02
N HIS A 97 1.04 10.06 -1.80
CA HIS A 97 -0.09 10.98 -2.05
C HIS A 97 -0.90 11.25 -0.78
N ALA A 98 -0.98 10.30 0.16
CA ALA A 98 -1.67 10.49 1.43
C ALA A 98 -1.05 11.60 2.29
N LEU A 99 0.25 11.88 2.09
CA LEU A 99 1.03 12.87 2.82
C LEU A 99 1.45 14.06 1.94
N ALA A 100 0.90 14.18 0.73
CA ALA A 100 1.27 15.20 -0.25
C ALA A 100 2.78 15.32 -0.51
N LEU A 101 3.52 14.21 -0.44
CA LEU A 101 4.97 14.19 -0.63
C LEU A 101 5.34 14.29 -2.12
N PRO A 102 6.40 15.05 -2.45
CA PRO A 102 6.90 15.17 -3.82
C PRO A 102 7.79 13.97 -4.20
N ALA A 103 7.30 12.74 -4.02
CA ALA A 103 8.09 11.51 -4.13
C ALA A 103 8.75 11.30 -5.51
N HIS A 104 8.28 12.01 -6.54
CA HIS A 104 8.88 12.03 -7.88
C HIS A 104 10.03 13.03 -8.04
N ASP A 105 10.26 13.92 -7.09
CA ASP A 105 11.35 14.89 -7.10
C ASP A 105 12.47 14.44 -6.15
N PRO A 106 13.60 13.91 -6.66
CA PRO A 106 14.68 13.41 -5.82
C PRO A 106 15.35 14.51 -4.99
N VAL A 107 15.40 15.76 -5.49
CA VAL A 107 16.02 16.88 -4.78
C VAL A 107 15.14 17.30 -3.61
N ALA A 108 13.83 17.44 -3.82
CA ALA A 108 12.91 17.75 -2.75
C ALA A 108 12.89 16.64 -1.68
N MET A 109 12.92 15.37 -2.08
CA MET A 109 12.96 14.24 -1.14
C MET A 109 14.29 14.15 -0.39
N ALA A 110 15.42 14.50 -1.03
CA ALA A 110 16.71 14.59 -0.34
C ALA A 110 16.71 15.67 0.75
N ARG A 111 16.07 16.81 0.51
CA ARG A 111 15.89 17.86 1.53
C ARG A 111 15.03 17.36 2.70
N ILE A 112 13.94 16.66 2.42
CA ILE A 112 13.12 16.01 3.45
C ILE A 112 13.94 14.98 4.25
N ALA A 113 14.79 14.19 3.58
CA ALA A 113 15.67 13.22 4.25
C ALA A 113 16.70 13.89 5.16
N ALA A 114 17.19 15.06 4.76
CA ALA A 114 18.15 15.87 5.53
C ALA A 114 17.51 16.62 6.71
N GLY A 115 16.24 16.96 6.61
CA GLY A 115 15.48 17.60 7.68
C GLY A 115 15.16 16.66 8.84
N SER A 116 14.49 17.18 9.86
CA SER A 116 14.03 16.42 11.05
C SER A 116 12.53 16.18 11.05
N ASP A 117 11.78 16.90 10.23
CA ASP A 117 10.32 16.88 10.25
C ASP A 117 9.76 15.53 9.81
N SER A 118 8.78 15.10 10.53
CA SER A 118 8.12 13.82 10.28
C SER A 118 6.71 13.79 10.86
N VAL A 119 5.86 13.01 10.27
CA VAL A 119 4.55 12.64 10.81
C VAL A 119 4.56 11.17 11.18
N ARG A 120 3.83 10.82 12.25
CA ARG A 120 3.57 9.42 12.57
C ARG A 120 2.37 8.95 11.76
N VAL A 121 2.54 7.86 11.06
CA VAL A 121 1.49 7.24 10.26
C VAL A 121 1.10 5.90 10.83
N ASP A 122 -0.14 5.55 10.62
CA ASP A 122 -0.75 4.31 11.03
C ASP A 122 -0.28 3.17 10.12
N VAL A 123 -0.26 1.96 10.66
CA VAL A 123 0.02 0.74 9.91
C VAL A 123 -1.13 -0.23 10.12
N GLY A 124 -1.72 -0.69 9.02
CA GLY A 124 -2.69 -1.78 9.06
C GLY A 124 -1.99 -3.13 9.16
N TRP A 125 -2.61 -4.06 9.90
CA TRP A 125 -2.14 -5.42 10.08
C TRP A 125 -3.24 -6.42 9.73
N ALA A 126 -3.06 -7.17 8.65
CA ALA A 126 -3.90 -8.31 8.31
C ALA A 126 -3.23 -9.58 8.88
N SER A 127 -3.62 -9.98 10.08
CA SER A 127 -2.88 -10.94 10.92
C SER A 127 -1.44 -10.49 11.16
N ASP A 128 -0.46 -11.12 10.50
CA ASP A 128 0.98 -10.81 10.57
C ASP A 128 1.50 -10.04 9.35
N ILE A 129 0.61 -9.70 8.42
CA ILE A 129 0.93 -8.96 7.19
C ILE A 129 0.65 -7.49 7.40
N ALA A 130 1.69 -6.66 7.49
CA ALA A 130 1.54 -5.22 7.58
C ALA A 130 1.30 -4.59 6.21
N PHE A 131 0.49 -3.54 6.16
CA PHE A 131 0.32 -2.68 4.98
C PHE A 131 0.28 -1.21 5.38
N LEU A 132 0.83 -0.36 4.53
CA LEU A 132 0.85 1.10 4.71
C LEU A 132 -0.35 1.76 4.06
N ASN A 133 -0.84 1.18 2.98
CA ASN A 133 -1.83 1.83 2.13
C ASN A 133 -3.12 1.03 2.05
N VAL A 134 -3.11 -0.20 1.55
CA VAL A 134 -4.33 -0.99 1.32
C VAL A 134 -4.11 -2.48 1.51
N ALA A 135 -5.10 -3.14 2.10
CA ALA A 135 -5.29 -4.58 2.05
C ALA A 135 -6.61 -4.90 1.33
N GLY A 136 -6.59 -5.77 0.33
CA GLY A 136 -7.76 -6.04 -0.49
C GLY A 136 -8.01 -7.51 -0.77
N PHE A 137 -9.29 -7.85 -0.98
CA PHE A 137 -9.76 -9.20 -1.27
C PHE A 137 -10.77 -9.17 -2.41
N GLY A 138 -10.72 -10.17 -3.26
CA GLY A 138 -11.75 -10.36 -4.24
C GLY A 138 -11.32 -10.02 -5.66
N LEU A 139 -12.08 -9.20 -6.37
CA LEU A 139 -11.87 -8.91 -7.78
C LEU A 139 -10.49 -8.33 -8.06
N GLU A 140 -9.98 -7.44 -7.20
CA GLU A 140 -8.65 -6.83 -7.35
C GLU A 140 -7.53 -7.87 -7.28
N THR A 141 -7.61 -8.85 -6.37
CA THR A 141 -6.59 -9.91 -6.27
C THR A 141 -6.56 -10.77 -7.53
N GLU A 142 -7.73 -11.06 -8.13
CA GLU A 142 -7.83 -11.77 -9.39
C GLU A 142 -7.29 -10.93 -10.58
N VAL A 143 -7.51 -9.63 -10.56
CA VAL A 143 -6.93 -8.70 -11.56
C VAL A 143 -5.41 -8.69 -11.45
N VAL A 144 -4.86 -8.58 -10.24
CA VAL A 144 -3.40 -8.61 -10.01
C VAL A 144 -2.81 -9.94 -10.47
N ARG A 145 -3.41 -11.09 -10.10
CA ARG A 145 -3.01 -12.43 -10.54
C ARG A 145 -2.99 -12.56 -12.07
N LYS A 146 -4.02 -12.03 -12.72
CA LYS A 146 -4.10 -12.05 -14.18
C LYS A 146 -3.08 -11.12 -14.82
N ALA A 147 -2.87 -9.93 -14.27
CA ALA A 147 -1.88 -8.96 -14.75
C ALA A 147 -0.45 -9.53 -14.70
N GLN A 148 -0.10 -10.34 -13.71
CA GLN A 148 1.20 -11.01 -13.60
C GLN A 148 1.48 -11.98 -14.77
N ARG A 149 0.42 -12.53 -15.39
CA ARG A 149 0.51 -13.48 -16.51
C ARG A 149 0.53 -12.81 -17.89
N ILE A 150 0.12 -11.55 -17.98
CA ILE A 150 0.09 -10.81 -19.25
C ILE A 150 1.50 -10.29 -19.56
N ARG A 151 2.01 -10.66 -20.74
CA ARG A 151 3.28 -10.15 -21.27
C ARG A 151 3.04 -9.08 -22.33
N GLY A 152 3.96 -8.13 -22.48
CA GLY A 152 3.91 -7.10 -23.53
C GLY A 152 3.15 -5.83 -23.16
N LEU A 153 2.19 -5.85 -22.24
CA LEU A 153 1.50 -4.65 -21.76
C LEU A 153 2.17 -4.08 -20.49
N ARG A 154 2.08 -2.77 -20.31
CA ARG A 154 2.67 -2.06 -19.17
C ARG A 154 1.74 -0.95 -18.67
N GLY A 155 1.94 -0.56 -17.40
CA GLY A 155 1.21 0.55 -16.78
C GLY A 155 -0.31 0.32 -16.70
N PRO A 156 -1.13 1.36 -16.74
CA PRO A 156 -2.59 1.27 -16.58
C PRO A 156 -3.28 0.34 -17.57
N LEU A 157 -2.79 0.27 -18.82
CA LEU A 157 -3.34 -0.61 -19.85
C LEU A 157 -3.25 -2.10 -19.49
N LEU A 158 -2.21 -2.51 -18.75
CA LEU A 158 -2.07 -3.87 -18.26
C LEU A 158 -3.22 -4.24 -17.32
N TYR A 159 -3.51 -3.36 -16.36
CA TYR A 159 -4.57 -3.60 -15.38
C TYR A 159 -5.96 -3.57 -16.03
N VAL A 160 -6.19 -2.67 -16.97
CA VAL A 160 -7.46 -2.65 -17.74
C VAL A 160 -7.63 -3.95 -18.52
N ALA A 161 -6.61 -4.41 -19.24
CA ALA A 161 -6.65 -5.67 -19.99
C ALA A 161 -6.84 -6.89 -19.09
N ALA A 162 -6.29 -6.87 -17.87
CA ALA A 162 -6.50 -7.92 -16.89
C ALA A 162 -7.91 -7.86 -16.27
N ALA A 163 -8.42 -6.66 -15.99
CA ALA A 163 -9.71 -6.46 -15.30
C ALA A 163 -10.90 -6.87 -16.16
N LEU A 164 -10.94 -6.54 -17.46
CA LEU A 164 -12.10 -6.79 -18.32
C LEU A 164 -12.61 -8.24 -18.29
N PRO A 165 -11.77 -9.28 -18.51
CA PRO A 165 -12.24 -10.64 -18.41
C PRO A 165 -12.59 -11.07 -16.99
N VAL A 166 -11.88 -10.55 -15.95
CA VAL A 166 -12.18 -10.84 -14.56
C VAL A 166 -13.54 -10.28 -14.18
N LEU A 167 -13.85 -9.04 -14.51
CA LEU A 167 -15.15 -8.42 -14.27
C LEU A 167 -16.32 -9.26 -14.79
N ARG A 168 -16.11 -9.97 -15.92
CA ARG A 168 -17.14 -10.82 -16.51
C ARG A 168 -17.28 -12.19 -15.84
N THR A 169 -16.16 -12.80 -15.44
CA THR A 169 -16.13 -14.22 -15.01
C THR A 169 -16.02 -14.40 -13.50
N TYR A 170 -15.71 -13.35 -12.75
CA TYR A 170 -15.57 -13.41 -11.30
C TYR A 170 -16.89 -13.82 -10.64
N ARG A 171 -16.80 -14.77 -9.70
CA ARG A 171 -17.98 -15.32 -9.02
C ARG A 171 -18.32 -14.63 -7.69
N GLY A 172 -17.56 -13.60 -7.32
CA GLY A 172 -17.64 -12.98 -6.00
C GLY A 172 -16.97 -13.83 -4.91
N LEU A 173 -16.78 -13.24 -3.76
CA LEU A 173 -16.38 -13.93 -2.54
C LEU A 173 -17.52 -13.85 -1.53
N ARG A 174 -17.71 -14.92 -0.76
CA ARG A 174 -18.74 -14.97 0.29
C ARG A 174 -18.10 -14.78 1.64
N ALA A 175 -18.55 -13.76 2.37
CA ALA A 175 -17.99 -13.41 3.65
C ALA A 175 -19.04 -12.79 4.59
N SER A 176 -18.75 -12.87 5.88
CA SER A 176 -19.37 -12.06 6.94
C SER A 176 -18.34 -11.07 7.46
N ILE A 177 -18.80 -9.90 7.91
CA ILE A 177 -17.97 -8.83 8.46
C ILE A 177 -18.36 -8.64 9.92
N GLN A 178 -17.38 -8.54 10.81
CA GLN A 178 -17.56 -8.16 12.20
C GLN A 178 -16.67 -6.96 12.51
N VAL A 179 -17.26 -5.87 12.97
CA VAL A 179 -16.54 -4.63 13.35
C VAL A 179 -16.31 -4.66 14.85
N GLY A 180 -15.03 -4.67 15.25
CA GLY A 180 -14.66 -4.77 16.66
C GLY A 180 -15.36 -5.93 17.37
N ASP A 181 -15.92 -5.66 18.54
CA ASP A 181 -16.71 -6.61 19.31
C ASP A 181 -18.21 -6.60 18.95
N GLY A 182 -18.58 -5.95 17.85
CA GLY A 182 -19.95 -5.88 17.37
C GLY A 182 -20.49 -7.22 16.86
N PRO A 183 -21.76 -7.29 16.48
CA PRO A 183 -22.35 -8.52 15.97
C PRO A 183 -21.76 -8.91 14.60
N LEU A 184 -21.63 -10.23 14.39
CA LEU A 184 -21.31 -10.78 13.10
C LEU A 184 -22.44 -10.49 12.10
N GLN A 185 -22.13 -9.83 11.01
CA GLN A 185 -23.11 -9.56 9.93
C GLN A 185 -23.47 -10.86 9.19
N PRO A 186 -24.66 -10.92 8.57
CA PRO A 186 -25.01 -12.05 7.71
C PRO A 186 -24.01 -12.25 6.57
N VAL A 187 -23.80 -13.50 6.15
CA VAL A 187 -22.98 -13.81 4.97
C VAL A 187 -23.56 -13.12 3.74
N GLN A 188 -22.72 -12.38 3.05
CA GLN A 188 -23.05 -11.73 1.80
C GLN A 188 -22.05 -12.09 0.70
N GLN A 189 -22.43 -11.85 -0.53
CA GLN A 189 -21.55 -12.00 -1.69
C GLN A 189 -21.00 -10.64 -2.09
N TYR A 190 -19.66 -10.54 -2.09
CA TYR A 190 -18.94 -9.32 -2.43
C TYR A 190 -18.15 -9.50 -3.72
N CYS A 191 -18.07 -8.47 -4.53
CA CYS A 191 -17.11 -8.45 -5.62
C CYS A 191 -15.73 -7.97 -5.15
N ALA A 192 -15.68 -7.09 -4.14
CA ALA A 192 -14.43 -6.64 -3.51
C ALA A 192 -14.67 -6.28 -2.04
N LEU A 193 -13.69 -6.58 -1.21
CA LEU A 193 -13.54 -6.07 0.15
C LEU A 193 -12.18 -5.39 0.22
N VAL A 194 -12.16 -4.09 0.47
CA VAL A 194 -10.94 -3.28 0.52
C VAL A 194 -10.84 -2.62 1.89
N VAL A 195 -9.71 -2.77 2.54
CA VAL A 195 -9.38 -2.12 3.80
C VAL A 195 -8.27 -1.11 3.53
N SER A 196 -8.61 0.16 3.57
CA SER A 196 -7.76 1.24 3.11
C SER A 196 -7.30 2.12 4.26
N ASN A 197 -6.00 2.21 4.45
CA ASN A 197 -5.36 3.17 5.35
C ASN A 197 -5.18 4.53 4.63
N GLY A 198 -4.79 4.50 3.35
CA GLY A 198 -4.66 5.69 2.52
C GLY A 198 -5.78 5.84 1.48
N PRO A 199 -5.92 7.01 0.83
CA PRO A 199 -7.04 7.27 -0.08
C PRO A 199 -6.91 6.57 -1.44
N ARG A 200 -5.71 6.14 -1.84
CA ARG A 200 -5.40 5.67 -3.19
C ARG A 200 -4.78 4.29 -3.21
N PHE A 201 -5.04 3.54 -4.28
CA PHE A 201 -4.48 2.22 -4.52
C PHE A 201 -4.39 1.92 -6.03
N GLY A 202 -3.53 0.97 -6.40
CA GLY A 202 -3.48 0.41 -7.76
C GLY A 202 -3.07 1.39 -8.85
N GLY A 203 -2.25 2.40 -8.53
CA GLY A 203 -1.78 3.41 -9.47
C GLY A 203 -2.80 4.51 -9.74
N GLY A 204 -3.43 4.99 -8.69
CA GLY A 204 -4.28 6.17 -8.68
C GLY A 204 -5.78 5.92 -8.66
N PHE A 205 -6.26 4.71 -8.32
CA PHE A 205 -7.65 4.52 -7.95
C PHE A 205 -7.92 5.21 -6.61
N LEU A 206 -8.94 6.04 -6.55
CA LEU A 206 -9.34 6.74 -5.34
C LEU A 206 -10.37 5.87 -4.58
N VAL A 207 -9.86 4.78 -3.96
CA VAL A 207 -10.69 3.72 -3.36
C VAL A 207 -11.36 4.14 -2.06
N ALA A 208 -10.72 5.01 -1.28
CA ALA A 208 -11.24 5.55 -0.03
C ALA A 208 -11.07 7.08 0.00
N PRO A 209 -11.89 7.85 -0.75
CA PRO A 209 -11.80 9.31 -0.76
C PRO A 209 -11.89 9.88 0.66
N GLY A 210 -10.91 10.71 1.06
CA GLY A 210 -10.86 11.32 2.37
C GLY A 210 -10.27 10.43 3.48
N ALA A 211 -9.81 9.20 3.18
CA ALA A 211 -9.03 8.42 4.13
C ALA A 211 -7.72 9.13 4.48
N THR A 212 -7.32 9.06 5.74
CA THR A 212 -6.07 9.63 6.25
C THR A 212 -5.25 8.55 6.96
N VAL A 213 -3.94 8.61 6.79
CA VAL A 213 -3.02 7.63 7.38
C VAL A 213 -2.61 7.96 8.83
N THR A 214 -3.37 8.84 9.51
CA THR A 214 -2.98 9.41 10.82
C THR A 214 -4.13 9.50 11.82
N ASP A 215 -5.29 8.91 11.54
CA ASP A 215 -6.49 9.03 12.39
C ASP A 215 -6.76 7.80 13.27
N GLY A 216 -5.87 6.79 13.20
CA GLY A 216 -5.99 5.55 13.97
C GLY A 216 -7.05 4.59 13.43
N ASN A 217 -7.55 4.82 12.21
CA ASN A 217 -8.58 4.00 11.59
C ASN A 217 -8.17 3.53 10.18
N VAL A 218 -8.89 2.54 9.68
CA VAL A 218 -8.91 2.14 8.28
C VAL A 218 -10.34 2.21 7.75
N ASP A 219 -10.47 2.52 6.48
CA ASP A 219 -11.75 2.49 5.79
C ASP A 219 -12.00 1.12 5.17
N VAL A 220 -13.01 0.43 5.63
CA VAL A 220 -13.53 -0.80 5.03
C VAL A 220 -14.49 -0.40 3.92
N ILE A 221 -14.16 -0.72 2.69
CA ILE A 221 -15.00 -0.52 1.51
C ILE A 221 -15.51 -1.90 1.06
N ALA A 222 -16.74 -2.21 1.42
CA ALA A 222 -17.40 -3.45 1.04
C ALA A 222 -18.24 -3.21 -0.22
N VAL A 223 -17.88 -3.88 -1.31
CA VAL A 223 -18.60 -3.77 -2.59
C VAL A 223 -19.37 -5.05 -2.83
N ARG A 224 -20.69 -5.01 -2.62
CA ARG A 224 -21.57 -6.16 -2.89
C ARG A 224 -21.50 -6.58 -4.35
N ASP A 225 -21.68 -7.85 -4.59
CA ASP A 225 -21.61 -8.40 -5.93
C ASP A 225 -22.79 -7.92 -6.81
N ALA A 226 -22.51 -7.76 -8.11
CA ALA A 226 -23.45 -7.22 -9.07
C ALA A 226 -23.22 -7.83 -10.45
N ALA A 227 -24.15 -7.54 -11.38
CA ALA A 227 -24.01 -7.95 -12.77
C ALA A 227 -22.72 -7.38 -13.41
N PRO A 228 -22.12 -8.05 -14.40
CA PRO A 228 -20.83 -7.67 -14.98
C PRO A 228 -20.76 -6.22 -15.47
N PHE A 229 -21.82 -5.71 -16.08
CA PHE A 229 -21.87 -4.31 -16.51
C PHE A 229 -21.85 -3.33 -15.32
N ARG A 230 -22.54 -3.67 -14.24
CA ARG A 230 -22.55 -2.85 -13.04
C ARG A 230 -21.20 -2.87 -12.33
N ARG A 231 -20.52 -4.02 -12.27
CA ARG A 231 -19.13 -4.12 -11.77
C ARG A 231 -18.19 -3.21 -12.55
N LEU A 232 -18.32 -3.17 -13.90
CA LEU A 232 -17.52 -2.25 -14.72
C LEU A 232 -17.79 -0.79 -14.40
N GLN A 233 -19.06 -0.41 -14.19
CA GLN A 233 -19.40 0.95 -13.77
C GLN A 233 -18.79 1.30 -12.42
N LEU A 234 -18.88 0.39 -11.43
CA LEU A 234 -18.29 0.58 -10.09
C LEU A 234 -16.77 0.69 -10.18
N PHE A 235 -16.11 -0.14 -10.99
CA PHE A 235 -14.67 -0.08 -11.23
C PHE A 235 -14.24 1.27 -11.82
N ILE A 236 -14.97 1.80 -12.83
CA ILE A 236 -14.69 3.12 -13.41
C ILE A 236 -14.91 4.22 -12.36
N ARG A 237 -15.99 4.12 -11.57
CA ARG A 237 -16.29 5.07 -10.50
C ARG A 237 -15.24 5.03 -9.39
N ALA A 238 -14.70 3.86 -9.05
CA ALA A 238 -13.61 3.73 -8.07
C ALA A 238 -12.33 4.45 -8.54
N ARG A 239 -12.07 4.48 -9.85
CA ARG A 239 -10.97 5.28 -10.41
C ARG A 239 -11.10 6.76 -10.09
N LEU A 240 -12.34 7.27 -10.07
CA LEU A 240 -12.67 8.69 -9.85
C LEU A 240 -13.07 9.00 -8.40
N GLY A 241 -13.17 7.98 -7.53
CA GLY A 241 -13.65 8.14 -6.16
C GLY A 241 -15.16 8.37 -6.03
N THR A 242 -15.93 8.16 -7.11
CA THR A 242 -17.39 8.40 -7.15
C THR A 242 -18.22 7.13 -6.93
N HIS A 243 -17.58 6.04 -6.51
CA HIS A 243 -18.24 4.79 -6.18
C HIS A 243 -18.84 4.81 -4.77
N ILE A 244 -18.30 5.60 -3.86
CA ILE A 244 -18.86 5.79 -2.52
C ILE A 244 -20.27 6.39 -2.66
N GLY A 245 -21.22 5.85 -1.88
CA GLY A 245 -22.65 6.25 -1.96
C GLY A 245 -23.44 5.51 -3.04
N GLN A 246 -22.83 4.59 -3.79
CA GLN A 246 -23.60 3.69 -4.66
C GLN A 246 -24.27 2.59 -3.82
N PRO A 247 -25.45 2.08 -4.23
CA PRO A 247 -26.23 1.11 -3.43
C PRO A 247 -25.47 -0.17 -3.07
N GLU A 248 -24.51 -0.56 -3.89
CA GLU A 248 -23.68 -1.75 -3.67
C GLU A 248 -22.47 -1.50 -2.79
N VAL A 249 -22.14 -0.23 -2.49
CA VAL A 249 -20.91 0.17 -1.81
C VAL A 249 -21.21 0.66 -0.40
N GLU A 250 -20.69 -0.05 0.56
CA GLU A 250 -20.72 0.33 1.97
C GLU A 250 -19.32 0.76 2.41
N ARG A 251 -19.22 1.86 3.15
CA ARG A 251 -17.98 2.35 3.75
C ARG A 251 -18.16 2.47 5.25
N THR A 252 -17.20 1.93 5.99
CA THR A 252 -17.16 2.02 7.45
C THR A 252 -15.73 2.30 7.89
N SER A 253 -15.51 3.33 8.72
CA SER A 253 -14.19 3.65 9.28
C SER A 253 -14.06 2.97 10.64
N VAL A 254 -13.00 2.18 10.84
CA VAL A 254 -12.82 1.30 12.01
C VAL A 254 -11.35 1.12 12.38
N SER A 255 -11.07 0.84 13.65
CA SER A 255 -9.70 0.46 14.09
C SER A 255 -9.46 -1.06 14.06
N ASP A 256 -10.54 -1.85 14.02
CA ASP A 256 -10.51 -3.32 14.07
C ASP A 256 -11.69 -3.90 13.28
N VAL A 257 -11.41 -4.88 12.42
CA VAL A 257 -12.43 -5.61 11.65
C VAL A 257 -12.00 -7.05 11.45
N THR A 258 -12.95 -7.99 11.58
CA THR A 258 -12.74 -9.40 11.29
C THR A 258 -13.62 -9.82 10.11
N PHE A 259 -13.00 -10.46 9.13
CA PHE A 259 -13.68 -11.08 8.00
C PHE A 259 -13.74 -12.59 8.20
N HIS A 260 -14.92 -13.17 8.01
CA HIS A 260 -15.13 -14.61 8.00
C HIS A 260 -15.53 -15.03 6.59
N PHE A 261 -14.62 -15.68 5.89
CA PHE A 261 -14.80 -16.14 4.52
C PHE A 261 -15.33 -17.58 4.48
N GLU A 262 -16.13 -17.94 3.49
CA GLU A 262 -16.49 -19.35 3.26
C GLU A 262 -15.28 -20.17 2.78
N GLU A 263 -14.43 -19.56 1.95
CA GLU A 263 -13.17 -20.15 1.47
C GLU A 263 -12.01 -19.16 1.71
N PRO A 264 -10.80 -19.64 2.09
CA PRO A 264 -9.65 -18.78 2.29
C PRO A 264 -9.35 -17.95 1.04
N PRO A 265 -9.33 -16.59 1.12
CA PRO A 265 -9.12 -15.75 -0.03
C PRO A 265 -7.62 -15.57 -0.34
N PHE A 266 -7.34 -14.95 -1.48
CA PHE A 266 -6.07 -14.25 -1.67
C PHE A 266 -6.20 -12.84 -1.09
N LEU A 267 -5.13 -12.38 -0.46
CA LEU A 267 -4.97 -11.02 0.05
C LEU A 267 -3.97 -10.28 -0.83
N ASP A 268 -4.32 -9.08 -1.28
CA ASP A 268 -3.37 -8.12 -1.82
C ASP A 268 -3.05 -7.09 -0.72
N ALA A 269 -1.80 -7.00 -0.30
CA ALA A 269 -1.33 -6.00 0.65
C ALA A 269 -0.27 -5.13 -0.04
N ASP A 270 -0.59 -3.85 -0.27
CA ASP A 270 0.27 -2.87 -0.96
C ASP A 270 0.82 -3.36 -2.32
N GLY A 271 0.05 -4.18 -3.06
CA GLY A 271 0.43 -4.76 -4.35
C GLY A 271 1.19 -6.08 -4.26
N GLU A 272 1.36 -6.64 -3.06
CA GLU A 272 1.92 -7.99 -2.86
C GLU A 272 0.82 -9.00 -2.56
N LEU A 273 0.78 -10.08 -3.35
CA LEU A 273 -0.21 -11.13 -3.17
C LEU A 273 0.24 -12.16 -2.12
N HIS A 274 -0.64 -12.41 -1.16
CA HIS A 274 -0.47 -13.39 -0.10
C HIS A 274 -1.56 -14.46 -0.17
N VAL A 275 -1.19 -15.69 0.18
CA VAL A 275 -2.13 -16.80 0.33
C VAL A 275 -2.61 -16.84 1.77
N VAL A 276 -3.85 -16.48 2.01
CA VAL A 276 -4.49 -16.66 3.31
C VAL A 276 -4.86 -18.14 3.46
N ARG A 277 -4.55 -18.73 4.62
CA ARG A 277 -4.77 -20.16 4.87
C ARG A 277 -5.93 -20.44 5.83
N THR A 278 -6.56 -19.39 6.32
CA THR A 278 -7.66 -19.44 7.29
C THR A 278 -8.91 -18.81 6.70
N ASN A 279 -10.07 -19.24 7.15
CA ASN A 279 -11.34 -18.64 6.78
C ASN A 279 -11.63 -17.37 7.58
N GLU A 280 -10.85 -17.10 8.62
CA GLU A 280 -10.97 -15.92 9.46
C GLU A 280 -9.72 -15.07 9.32
N LEU A 281 -9.90 -13.76 9.09
CA LEU A 281 -8.82 -12.80 9.03
C LEU A 281 -9.20 -11.52 9.76
N ARG A 282 -8.45 -11.23 10.82
CA ARG A 282 -8.58 -9.99 11.57
C ARG A 282 -7.63 -8.94 11.02
N ILE A 283 -8.15 -7.73 10.78
CA ILE A 283 -7.36 -6.56 10.41
C ILE A 283 -7.46 -5.53 11.55
N ARG A 284 -6.31 -5.03 11.99
CA ARG A 284 -6.18 -4.04 13.05
C ARG A 284 -5.29 -2.90 12.60
N VAL A 285 -5.54 -1.72 13.14
CA VAL A 285 -4.66 -0.56 12.98
C VAL A 285 -3.70 -0.49 14.17
N GLN A 286 -2.45 -0.19 13.89
CA GLN A 286 -1.47 0.27 14.88
C GLN A 286 -1.26 1.77 14.66
N PRO A 287 -1.89 2.63 15.50
CA PRO A 287 -1.82 4.07 15.33
C PRO A 287 -0.40 4.61 15.49
N GLY A 288 -0.01 5.56 14.64
CA GLY A 288 1.26 6.25 14.72
C GLY A 288 2.49 5.34 14.72
N ALA A 289 2.38 4.17 14.10
CA ALA A 289 3.37 3.10 14.22
C ALA A 289 4.72 3.43 13.58
N ILE A 290 4.72 4.24 12.50
CA ILE A 290 5.93 4.57 11.75
C ILE A 290 6.07 6.09 11.58
N ARG A 291 7.31 6.57 11.64
CA ARG A 291 7.63 7.95 11.29
C ARG A 291 7.91 8.06 9.80
N VAL A 292 7.26 9.02 9.13
CA VAL A 292 7.51 9.33 7.71
C VAL A 292 7.97 10.78 7.60
N GLY A 293 9.08 11.00 6.89
CA GLY A 293 9.60 12.34 6.67
C GLY A 293 8.64 13.21 5.86
N THR A 294 8.44 14.45 6.30
CA THR A 294 7.57 15.45 5.66
C THR A 294 8.35 16.71 5.34
N ARG A 295 7.73 17.61 4.56
CA ARG A 295 8.24 18.97 4.42
C ARG A 295 8.11 19.70 5.75
N GLU A 296 9.02 20.65 6.00
CA GLU A 296 8.80 21.65 7.04
C GLU A 296 7.41 22.27 6.87
N ALA A 297 6.63 22.30 7.94
CA ALA A 297 5.41 23.08 7.93
C ALA A 297 5.82 24.54 7.68
N GLU A 298 5.28 25.17 6.65
CA GLU A 298 5.43 26.61 6.47
C GLU A 298 4.89 27.28 7.74
N ARG A 299 5.81 27.84 8.54
CA ARG A 299 5.49 28.55 9.78
C ARG A 299 4.93 29.92 9.47
#